data_262770debbf9cd30097098ac2e696bee
#
_entry.id   262770debbf9cd30097098ac2e696bee
#
_cell.length_a   1.000
_cell.length_b   1.000
_cell.length_c   1.000
_cell.angle_alpha   90.00
_cell.angle_beta   90.00
_cell.angle_gamma   90.00
#
_symmetry.space_group_name_H-M   'P 1'
#
loop_
_entity.id
_entity.type
_entity.pdbx_description
1 polymer ?
#
loop_
_entity_poly.entity_id
_entity_poly.type
_entity_poly.pdbx_seq_one_letter_code
_entity_poly.pdbx_strand_id
1 'polypeptide(L)'
;MPLVSVCPFTGETLRRFEPHSRAHVDRVLSRAHKRAAAWRQEPLRQRSQLLERIAQELRQQRERLAREVTREMGKPLSQARAEIEKCAW
;
A
#
# COMPACT_ATOMS: atom_id res chain seq x y z
N MET A 1 -17.92 12.23 -6.93
CA MET A 1 -17.97 10.95 -7.68
C MET A 1 -17.21 9.90 -6.91
N PRO A 2 -17.82 8.81 -6.46
CA PRO A 2 -17.14 7.78 -5.70
C PRO A 2 -16.09 7.06 -6.57
N LEU A 3 -15.00 6.66 -5.93
CA LEU A 3 -13.99 5.81 -6.54
C LEU A 3 -14.43 4.35 -6.41
N VAL A 4 -14.28 3.55 -7.46
CA VAL A 4 -14.77 2.17 -7.50
C VAL A 4 -13.63 1.24 -7.88
N SER A 5 -13.41 0.21 -7.04
CA SER A 5 -12.51 -0.91 -7.35
C SER A 5 -13.35 -2.04 -7.96
N VAL A 6 -12.95 -2.51 -9.13
CA VAL A 6 -13.68 -3.54 -9.90
C VAL A 6 -12.73 -4.67 -10.26
N CYS A 7 -13.19 -5.91 -10.08
CA CYS A 7 -12.43 -7.08 -10.53
C CYS A 7 -12.45 -7.12 -12.07
N PRO A 8 -11.32 -7.03 -12.77
CA PRO A 8 -11.30 -7.00 -14.22
C PRO A 8 -11.69 -8.33 -14.86
N PHE A 9 -11.57 -9.44 -14.13
CA PHE A 9 -11.94 -10.77 -14.62
C PHE A 9 -13.45 -11.02 -14.59
N THR A 10 -14.14 -10.58 -13.52
CA THR A 10 -15.57 -10.83 -13.33
C THR A 10 -16.46 -9.64 -13.60
N GLY A 11 -15.91 -8.42 -13.55
CA GLY A 11 -16.67 -7.17 -13.59
C GLY A 11 -17.35 -6.83 -12.26
N GLU A 12 -17.14 -7.64 -11.22
CA GLU A 12 -17.73 -7.41 -9.91
C GLU A 12 -17.13 -6.19 -9.23
N THR A 13 -17.98 -5.35 -8.64
CA THR A 13 -17.52 -4.24 -7.79
C THR A 13 -16.99 -4.80 -6.48
N LEU A 14 -15.69 -4.62 -6.24
CA LEU A 14 -15.02 -5.06 -5.01
C LEU A 14 -15.26 -4.10 -3.86
N ARG A 15 -15.15 -2.81 -4.12
CA ARG A 15 -15.32 -1.78 -3.10
C ARG A 15 -15.59 -0.42 -3.70
N ARG A 16 -16.34 0.41 -2.96
CA ARG A 16 -16.58 1.82 -3.24
C ARG A 16 -15.90 2.66 -2.18
N PHE A 17 -15.31 3.78 -2.58
CA PHE A 17 -14.62 4.71 -1.70
C PHE A 17 -15.16 6.12 -1.94
N GLU A 18 -15.48 6.81 -0.85
CA GLU A 18 -15.79 8.24 -0.95
C GLU A 18 -14.50 9.06 -1.07
N PRO A 19 -14.44 10.02 -2.00
CA PRO A 19 -13.31 10.92 -2.09
C PRO A 19 -13.12 11.73 -0.82
N HIS A 20 -11.89 11.91 -0.41
CA HIS A 20 -11.60 12.81 0.70
C HIS A 20 -11.86 14.27 0.33
N SER A 21 -12.32 15.06 1.29
CA SER A 21 -12.44 16.50 1.12
C SER A 21 -11.07 17.14 0.97
N ARG A 22 -11.03 18.29 0.28
CA ARG A 22 -9.79 19.07 0.13
C ARG A 22 -9.16 19.40 1.50
N ALA A 23 -9.99 19.81 2.46
CA ALA A 23 -9.50 20.10 3.81
C ALA A 23 -8.86 18.87 4.49
N HIS A 24 -9.41 17.67 4.26
CA HIS A 24 -8.80 16.43 4.77
C HIS A 24 -7.44 16.18 4.11
N VAL A 25 -7.36 16.32 2.79
CA VAL A 25 -6.10 16.16 2.03
C VAL A 25 -5.04 17.14 2.52
N ASP A 26 -5.40 18.41 2.69
CA ASP A 26 -4.47 19.44 3.17
C ASP A 26 -3.93 19.10 4.59
N ARG A 27 -4.79 18.60 5.49
CA ARG A 27 -4.35 18.15 6.81
C ARG A 27 -3.39 16.97 6.74
N VAL A 28 -3.68 15.98 5.89
CA VAL A 28 -2.80 14.80 5.71
C VAL A 28 -1.45 15.23 5.16
N LEU A 29 -1.41 16.11 4.16
CA LEU A 29 -0.18 16.63 3.58
C LEU A 29 0.65 17.41 4.61
N SER A 30 0.01 18.24 5.43
CA SER A 30 0.68 18.98 6.50
C SER A 30 1.31 18.04 7.54
N ARG A 31 0.58 16.99 7.95
CA ARG A 31 1.09 15.97 8.87
C ARG A 31 2.26 15.21 8.26
N ALA A 32 2.14 14.80 7.00
CA ALA A 32 3.21 14.10 6.28
C ALA A 32 4.47 14.98 6.17
N HIS A 33 4.32 16.25 5.86
CA HIS A 33 5.42 17.21 5.78
C HIS A 33 6.17 17.34 7.11
N LYS A 34 5.43 17.53 8.21
CA LYS A 34 6.01 17.60 9.56
C LYS A 34 6.70 16.30 9.94
N ARG A 35 6.08 15.16 9.64
CA ARG A 35 6.66 13.85 9.94
C ARG A 35 7.92 13.58 9.11
N ALA A 36 7.96 13.99 7.85
CA ALA A 36 9.13 13.86 7.00
C ALA A 36 10.33 14.63 7.56
N ALA A 37 10.11 15.85 8.10
CA ALA A 37 11.17 16.64 8.74
C ALA A 37 11.75 15.92 9.96
N ALA A 38 10.90 15.33 10.81
CA ALA A 38 11.35 14.54 11.96
C ALA A 38 12.06 13.25 11.52
N TRP A 39 11.50 12.54 10.54
CA TRP A 39 12.07 11.31 10.01
C TRP A 39 13.48 11.52 9.45
N ARG A 40 13.71 12.63 8.76
CA ARG A 40 15.04 12.97 8.21
C ARG A 40 16.12 13.08 9.29
N GLN A 41 15.74 13.40 10.53
CA GLN A 41 16.66 13.51 11.66
C GLN A 41 16.94 12.17 12.35
N GLU A 42 16.14 11.14 12.05
CA GLU A 42 16.36 9.80 12.62
C GLU A 42 17.67 9.20 12.10
N PRO A 43 18.46 8.52 12.96
CA PRO A 43 19.67 7.83 12.52
C PRO A 43 19.37 6.82 11.41
N LEU A 44 20.31 6.66 10.47
CA LEU A 44 20.17 5.74 9.35
C LEU A 44 19.84 4.31 9.82
N ARG A 45 20.46 3.87 10.90
CA ARG A 45 20.21 2.54 11.50
C ARG A 45 18.74 2.34 11.86
N GLN A 46 18.12 3.32 12.51
CA GLN A 46 16.71 3.23 12.90
C GLN A 46 15.79 3.22 11.68
N ARG A 47 16.10 4.04 10.67
CA ARG A 47 15.36 4.06 9.41
C ARG A 47 15.46 2.72 8.68
N SER A 48 16.64 2.14 8.61
CA SER A 48 16.87 0.81 8.01
C SER A 48 16.11 -0.29 8.76
N GLN A 49 16.13 -0.27 10.08
CA GLN A 49 15.40 -1.25 10.91
C GLN A 49 13.89 -1.18 10.68
N LEU A 50 13.34 0.02 10.48
CA LEU A 50 11.91 0.15 10.15
C LEU A 50 11.60 -0.46 8.79
N LEU A 51 12.44 -0.21 7.78
CA LEU A 51 12.26 -0.81 6.44
C LEU A 51 12.37 -2.34 6.49
N GLU A 52 13.29 -2.90 7.28
CA GLU A 52 13.38 -4.35 7.48
C GLU A 52 12.11 -4.93 8.10
N ARG A 53 11.53 -4.25 9.09
CA ARG A 53 10.25 -4.67 9.69
C ARG A 53 9.10 -4.61 8.68
N ILE A 54 9.06 -3.59 7.83
CA ILE A 54 8.08 -3.49 6.73
C ILE A 54 8.25 -4.67 5.77
N ALA A 55 9.49 -5.01 5.39
CA ALA A 55 9.76 -6.16 4.52
C ALA A 55 9.28 -7.49 5.14
N GLN A 56 9.52 -7.68 6.43
CA GLN A 56 9.03 -8.86 7.16
C GLN A 56 7.50 -8.92 7.16
N GLU A 57 6.83 -7.79 7.41
CA GLU A 57 5.37 -7.72 7.38
C GLU A 57 4.80 -8.03 5.99
N LEU A 58 5.42 -7.51 4.94
CA LEU A 58 5.03 -7.84 3.56
C LEU A 58 5.12 -9.35 3.28
N ARG A 59 6.18 -10.01 3.74
CA ARG A 59 6.35 -11.45 3.58
C ARG A 59 5.32 -12.25 4.38
N GLN A 60 5.04 -11.85 5.60
CA GLN A 60 4.01 -12.50 6.42
C GLN A 60 2.63 -12.39 5.80
N GLN A 61 2.31 -11.27 5.18
CA GLN A 61 1.02 -11.02 4.55
C GLN A 61 1.00 -11.31 3.05
N ARG A 62 2.02 -11.96 2.51
CA ARG A 62 2.19 -12.19 1.07
C ARG A 62 0.94 -12.76 0.40
N GLU A 63 0.34 -13.81 0.99
CA GLU A 63 -0.84 -14.45 0.38
C GLU A 63 -2.04 -13.51 0.33
N ARG A 64 -2.31 -12.79 1.40
CA ARG A 64 -3.42 -11.84 1.43
C ARG A 64 -3.21 -10.71 0.42
N LEU A 65 -2.02 -10.12 0.41
CA LEU A 65 -1.69 -9.02 -0.49
C LEU A 65 -1.69 -9.47 -1.95
N ALA A 66 -1.14 -10.65 -2.26
CA ALA A 66 -1.15 -11.19 -3.61
C ALA A 66 -2.57 -11.44 -4.13
N ARG A 67 -3.48 -11.92 -3.30
CA ARG A 67 -4.90 -12.08 -3.65
C ARG A 67 -5.57 -10.76 -3.96
N GLU A 68 -5.28 -9.71 -3.20
CA GLU A 68 -5.80 -8.36 -3.48
C GLU A 68 -5.31 -7.83 -4.83
N VAL A 69 -4.02 -8.01 -5.15
CA VAL A 69 -3.45 -7.65 -6.45
C VAL A 69 -4.17 -8.40 -7.58
N THR A 70 -4.36 -9.70 -7.44
CA THR A 70 -5.06 -10.51 -8.44
C THR A 70 -6.50 -10.06 -8.63
N ARG A 71 -7.21 -9.78 -7.54
CA ARG A 71 -8.61 -9.34 -7.60
C ARG A 71 -8.77 -7.96 -8.27
N GLU A 72 -7.84 -7.03 -8.01
CA GLU A 72 -7.94 -5.67 -8.54
C GLU A 72 -7.34 -5.51 -9.93
N MET A 73 -6.26 -6.24 -10.24
CA MET A 73 -5.49 -6.07 -11.47
C MET A 73 -5.64 -7.22 -12.46
N GLY A 74 -6.23 -8.34 -12.04
CA GLY A 74 -6.33 -9.53 -12.89
C GLY A 74 -5.01 -10.27 -13.11
N LYS A 75 -3.97 -9.93 -12.35
CA LYS A 75 -2.66 -10.57 -12.47
C LYS A 75 -2.72 -12.02 -11.96
N PRO A 76 -2.06 -12.99 -12.63
CA PRO A 76 -1.96 -14.35 -12.11
C PRO A 76 -1.39 -14.38 -10.69
N LEU A 77 -1.93 -15.23 -9.82
CA LEU A 77 -1.58 -15.26 -8.40
C LEU A 77 -0.08 -15.52 -8.17
N SER A 78 0.53 -16.37 -8.99
CA SER A 78 1.97 -16.64 -8.93
C SER A 78 2.81 -15.39 -9.17
N GLN A 79 2.41 -14.57 -10.14
CA GLN A 79 3.07 -13.30 -10.43
C GLN A 79 2.82 -12.27 -9.34
N ALA A 80 1.62 -12.23 -8.79
CA ALA A 80 1.29 -11.35 -7.67
C ALA A 80 2.13 -11.68 -6.42
N ARG A 81 2.32 -12.96 -6.11
CA ARG A 81 3.22 -13.39 -5.03
C ARG A 81 4.66 -12.94 -5.26
N ALA A 82 5.16 -13.09 -6.46
CA ALA A 82 6.51 -12.65 -6.83
C ALA A 82 6.67 -11.14 -6.71
N GLU A 83 5.64 -10.38 -7.04
CA GLU A 83 5.63 -8.92 -6.92
C GLU A 83 5.70 -8.47 -5.45
N ILE A 84 4.94 -9.10 -4.56
CA ILE A 84 5.01 -8.81 -3.12
C ILE A 84 6.41 -9.15 -2.57
N GLU A 85 6.98 -10.28 -2.96
CA GLU A 85 8.34 -10.65 -2.54
C GLU A 85 9.38 -9.63 -3.04
N LYS A 86 9.24 -9.14 -4.26
CA LYS A 86 10.09 -8.09 -4.81
C LYS A 86 9.96 -6.77 -4.03
N CYS A 87 8.76 -6.41 -3.61
CA CYS A 87 8.54 -5.24 -2.76
C CYS A 87 9.24 -5.38 -1.40
N ALA A 88 9.20 -6.56 -0.82
CA ALA A 88 9.89 -6.85 0.44
C ALA A 88 11.42 -6.78 0.28
N TRP A 89 11.92 -7.31 -0.83
CA TRP A 89 13.34 -7.29 -1.15
C TRP A 89 13.88 -5.90 -1.36
#